data_c8adc12e697cbeaeffba2d632a83f98f
#
_entry.id   c8adc12e697cbeaeffba2d632a83f98f
#
_cell.length_a   1.000
_cell.length_b   1.000
_cell.length_c   1.000
_cell.angle_alpha   90.00
_cell.angle_beta   90.00
_cell.angle_gamma   90.00
#
_symmetry.space_group_name_H-M   'P 1'
#
loop_
_entity.id
_entity.type
_entity.pdbx_description
1 polymer ?
#
loop_
_entity_poly.entity_id
_entity_poly.type
_entity_poly.pdbx_seq_one_letter_code
_entity_poly.pdbx_strand_id
1 'polypeptide(L)'
;MNLLLNCSRSGGELESEPFRIMVAENLSYWIERIYEEQGKDANILLMGDFNDNPYNKSITSYLMAINNKALVKSNKVRLKYFYNVMHKFLDAQIGTFVFGNEYNLLDQFMISKSILSEKSELPFKLSTAEIIAYPELTSGSYQKPVKFGRPNSSTFNTKGYSDHLPIKIVLNEKDTSV
;
A
#
# COMPACT_ATOMS: atom_id res chain seq x y z
N MET A 1 2.28 4.86 -14.27
CA MET A 1 3.60 5.40 -13.92
C MET A 1 4.11 4.60 -12.73
N ASN A 2 5.16 3.79 -12.91
CA ASN A 2 5.79 3.05 -11.82
C ASN A 2 6.88 3.92 -11.19
N LEU A 3 6.61 4.53 -10.05
CA LEU A 3 7.61 5.17 -9.21
C LEU A 3 8.17 4.11 -8.26
N LEU A 4 9.38 3.64 -8.52
CA LEU A 4 10.17 2.87 -7.58
C LEU A 4 10.66 3.82 -6.47
N LEU A 5 9.95 3.80 -5.35
CA LEU A 5 10.30 4.56 -4.16
C LEU A 5 11.35 3.79 -3.36
N ASN A 6 12.61 3.94 -3.73
CA ASN A 6 13.71 3.25 -3.09
C ASN A 6 14.13 3.99 -1.81
N CYS A 7 13.26 4.01 -0.81
CA CYS A 7 13.53 4.59 0.50
C CYS A 7 13.64 3.49 1.53
N SER A 8 14.81 2.82 1.58
CA SER A 8 15.02 1.76 2.57
C SER A 8 15.03 2.34 3.99
N ARG A 9 14.58 1.55 4.99
CA ARG A 9 14.76 1.84 6.41
C ARG A 9 16.21 1.66 6.89
N SER A 10 17.19 1.74 5.98
CA SER A 10 18.60 1.66 6.35
C SER A 10 18.97 2.83 7.25
N GLY A 11 19.49 2.54 8.44
CA GLY A 11 19.77 3.52 9.48
C GLY A 11 18.70 3.63 10.57
N GLY A 12 17.51 3.04 10.36
CA GLY A 12 16.41 3.07 11.31
C GLY A 12 15.14 3.75 10.76
N GLU A 13 14.02 3.51 11.42
CA GLU A 13 12.72 4.04 11.01
C GLU A 13 12.66 5.57 11.12
N LEU A 14 13.15 6.13 12.24
CA LEU A 14 13.12 7.57 12.50
C LEU A 14 14.13 8.32 11.64
N GLU A 15 15.33 7.80 11.50
CA GLU A 15 16.40 8.43 10.72
C GLU A 15 16.06 8.51 9.24
N SER A 16 15.30 7.57 8.74
CA SER A 16 14.89 7.52 7.33
C SER A 16 13.52 8.17 7.06
N GLU A 17 12.75 8.56 8.08
CA GLU A 17 11.43 9.19 7.91
C GLU A 17 11.47 10.43 7.01
N PRO A 18 12.43 11.37 7.11
CA PRO A 18 12.47 12.54 6.22
C PRO A 18 12.56 12.18 4.72
N PHE A 19 13.25 11.10 4.39
CA PHE A 19 13.35 10.65 3.00
C PHE A 19 12.04 10.06 2.50
N ARG A 20 11.32 9.30 3.33
CA ARG A 20 9.99 8.78 2.97
C ARG A 20 8.96 9.90 2.84
N ILE A 21 9.04 10.92 3.70
CA ILE A 21 8.21 12.13 3.58
C ILE A 21 8.48 12.85 2.25
N MET A 22 9.75 13.09 1.90
CA MET A 22 10.12 13.74 0.64
C MET A 22 9.59 12.98 -0.57
N VAL A 23 9.63 11.66 -0.52
CA VAL A 23 9.08 10.80 -1.57
C VAL A 23 7.55 10.90 -1.62
N ALA A 24 6.88 10.90 -0.47
CA ALA A 24 5.44 11.07 -0.38
C ALA A 24 4.99 12.44 -0.90
N GLU A 25 5.72 13.51 -0.60
CA GLU A 25 5.47 14.86 -1.17
C GLU A 25 5.60 14.87 -2.69
N ASN A 26 6.65 14.25 -3.22
CA ASN A 26 6.83 14.15 -4.67
C ASN A 26 5.67 13.37 -5.33
N LEU A 27 5.26 12.25 -4.72
CA LEU A 27 4.11 11.48 -5.21
C LEU A 27 2.82 12.29 -5.14
N SER A 28 2.60 13.05 -4.07
CA SER A 28 1.45 13.93 -3.93
C SER A 28 1.39 15.00 -5.01
N TYR A 29 2.53 15.57 -5.38
CA TYR A 29 2.62 16.49 -6.51
C TYR A 29 2.12 15.85 -7.82
N TRP A 30 2.57 14.63 -8.12
CA TRP A 30 2.11 13.91 -9.33
C TRP A 30 0.64 13.52 -9.28
N ILE A 31 0.12 13.19 -8.10
CA ILE A 31 -1.31 12.95 -7.89
C ILE A 31 -2.13 14.21 -8.22
N GLU A 32 -1.71 15.39 -7.74
CA GLU A 32 -2.38 16.64 -8.08
C GLU A 32 -2.33 16.93 -9.59
N ARG A 33 -1.20 16.67 -10.25
CA ARG A 33 -1.10 16.79 -11.70
C ARG A 33 -2.08 15.88 -12.44
N ILE A 34 -2.24 14.63 -11.99
CA ILE A 34 -3.24 13.70 -12.56
C ILE A 34 -4.65 14.27 -12.38
N TYR A 35 -4.98 14.82 -11.21
CA TYR A 35 -6.29 15.42 -10.99
C TYR A 35 -6.52 16.69 -11.81
N GLU A 36 -5.49 17.47 -12.08
CA GLU A 36 -5.56 18.64 -12.98
C GLU A 36 -5.84 18.23 -14.44
N GLU A 37 -5.20 17.16 -14.90
CA GLU A 37 -5.29 16.69 -16.29
C GLU A 37 -6.53 15.83 -16.54
N GLN A 38 -6.90 14.95 -15.60
CA GLN A 38 -7.98 13.95 -15.78
C GLN A 38 -9.26 14.30 -15.00
N GLY A 39 -9.22 15.37 -14.20
CA GLY A 39 -10.34 15.78 -13.38
C GLY A 39 -10.40 15.13 -11.99
N LYS A 40 -11.24 15.70 -11.13
CA LYS A 40 -11.38 15.33 -9.71
C LYS A 40 -11.83 13.88 -9.45
N ASP A 41 -12.40 13.24 -10.45
CA ASP A 41 -12.91 11.87 -10.38
C ASP A 41 -11.98 10.84 -11.06
N ALA A 42 -10.70 11.22 -11.26
CA ALA A 42 -9.69 10.32 -11.79
C ALA A 42 -9.56 9.04 -10.93
N ASN A 43 -9.47 7.89 -11.60
CA ASN A 43 -9.24 6.61 -10.93
C ASN A 43 -7.76 6.41 -10.66
N ILE A 44 -7.36 6.53 -9.41
CA ILE A 44 -5.97 6.41 -8.98
C ILE A 44 -5.84 5.25 -7.99
N LEU A 45 -4.98 4.32 -8.31
CA LEU A 45 -4.51 3.26 -7.42
C LEU A 45 -3.01 3.47 -7.16
N LEU A 46 -2.65 3.71 -5.90
CA LEU A 46 -1.27 3.70 -5.44
C LEU A 46 -0.99 2.32 -4.86
N MET A 47 0.11 1.70 -5.28
CA MET A 47 0.49 0.38 -4.81
C MET A 47 2.01 0.19 -4.80
N GLY A 48 2.50 -0.56 -3.84
CA GLY A 48 3.91 -0.93 -3.71
C GLY A 48 4.40 -0.95 -2.28
N ASP A 49 5.72 -1.11 -2.12
CA ASP A 49 6.41 -0.97 -0.85
C ASP A 49 6.65 0.51 -0.53
N PHE A 50 5.99 1.01 0.50
CA PHE A 50 6.14 2.38 0.98
C PHE A 50 7.17 2.50 2.10
N ASN A 51 7.73 1.38 2.57
CA ASN A 51 8.63 1.32 3.72
C ASN A 51 8.08 1.99 4.99
N ASP A 52 6.78 2.22 5.04
CA ASP A 52 6.04 2.78 6.17
C ASP A 52 4.75 2.01 6.40
N ASN A 53 4.33 1.93 7.66
CA ASN A 53 3.04 1.36 8.02
C ASN A 53 1.89 2.33 7.68
N PRO A 54 0.64 1.86 7.56
CA PRO A 54 -0.52 2.68 7.21
C PRO A 54 -0.77 3.89 8.12
N TYR A 55 -0.22 3.90 9.32
CA TYR A 55 -0.35 4.98 10.31
C TYR A 55 0.83 5.96 10.31
N ASN A 56 1.90 5.69 9.58
CA ASN A 56 3.07 6.56 9.53
C ASN A 56 2.76 7.88 8.82
N LYS A 57 3.54 8.91 9.15
CA LYS A 57 3.30 10.30 8.75
C LYS A 57 3.36 10.53 7.23
N SER A 58 4.27 9.85 6.52
CA SER A 58 4.36 9.92 5.07
C SER A 58 3.05 9.48 4.40
N ILE A 59 2.38 8.46 4.98
CA ILE A 59 1.12 7.88 4.48
C ILE A 59 -0.07 8.77 4.87
N THR A 60 -0.19 9.10 6.15
CA THR A 60 -1.39 9.77 6.67
C THR A 60 -1.45 11.26 6.39
N SER A 61 -0.30 11.96 6.46
CA SER A 61 -0.22 13.41 6.38
C SER A 61 0.24 13.93 5.03
N TYR A 62 1.04 13.17 4.29
CA TYR A 62 1.58 13.58 3.00
C TYR A 62 0.86 12.94 1.82
N LEU A 63 0.58 11.64 1.85
CA LEU A 63 -0.26 10.98 0.85
C LEU A 63 -1.76 11.10 1.15
N MET A 64 -2.12 11.63 2.34
CA MET A 64 -3.51 11.77 2.77
C MET A 64 -4.29 10.46 2.71
N ALA A 65 -3.64 9.33 2.98
CA ALA A 65 -4.25 8.01 2.93
C ALA A 65 -4.74 7.60 4.32
N ILE A 66 -6.04 7.39 4.46
CA ILE A 66 -6.75 7.21 5.74
C ILE A 66 -7.66 5.99 5.73
N ASN A 67 -8.11 5.58 6.91
CA ASN A 67 -9.08 4.46 7.10
C ASN A 67 -10.53 4.95 7.25
N ASN A 68 -10.91 6.05 6.65
CA ASN A 68 -12.26 6.58 6.78
C ASN A 68 -12.94 6.70 5.41
N LYS A 69 -13.68 5.66 5.01
CA LYS A 69 -14.40 5.61 3.73
C LYS A 69 -15.39 6.76 3.56
N ALA A 70 -16.07 7.16 4.64
CA ALA A 70 -17.06 8.24 4.58
C ALA A 70 -16.39 9.58 4.29
N LEU A 71 -15.24 9.83 4.89
CA LEU A 71 -14.45 11.04 4.65
C LEU A 71 -13.88 11.06 3.23
N VAL A 72 -13.33 9.94 2.75
CA VAL A 72 -12.84 9.80 1.37
C VAL A 72 -13.96 10.04 0.35
N LYS A 73 -15.17 9.53 0.61
CA LYS A 73 -16.34 9.71 -0.28
C LYS A 73 -16.97 11.12 -0.20
N SER A 74 -16.61 11.93 0.80
CA SER A 74 -17.23 13.22 1.04
C SER A 74 -16.90 14.24 -0.06
N ASN A 75 -17.94 14.96 -0.52
CA ASN A 75 -17.79 16.15 -1.38
C ASN A 75 -17.63 17.46 -0.59
N LYS A 76 -17.79 17.40 0.74
CA LYS A 76 -17.76 18.58 1.61
C LYS A 76 -16.33 18.93 2.06
N VAL A 77 -15.39 18.01 1.85
CA VAL A 77 -13.99 18.18 2.26
C VAL A 77 -13.17 18.63 1.06
N ARG A 78 -12.40 19.70 1.25
CA ARG A 78 -11.54 20.25 0.19
C ARG A 78 -10.35 19.32 -0.14
N LEU A 79 -9.86 18.59 0.88
CA LEU A 79 -8.72 17.70 0.75
C LEU A 79 -9.12 16.41 0.03
N LYS A 80 -8.26 15.94 -0.84
CA LYS A 80 -8.45 14.69 -1.59
C LYS A 80 -7.78 13.56 -0.82
N TYR A 81 -8.59 12.80 -0.09
CA TYR A 81 -8.11 11.63 0.65
C TYR A 81 -8.10 10.37 -0.20
N PHE A 82 -7.12 9.53 0.05
CA PHE A 82 -7.11 8.14 -0.39
C PHE A 82 -7.66 7.23 0.71
N TYR A 83 -8.33 6.16 0.33
CA TYR A 83 -8.68 5.09 1.26
C TYR A 83 -7.54 4.07 1.26
N ASN A 84 -6.88 3.92 2.40
CA ASN A 84 -5.85 2.90 2.58
C ASN A 84 -6.50 1.56 2.93
N VAL A 85 -6.45 0.64 1.98
CA VAL A 85 -7.10 -0.68 2.07
C VAL A 85 -6.43 -1.57 3.10
N MET A 86 -5.14 -1.34 3.39
CA MET A 86 -4.33 -2.20 4.26
C MET A 86 -4.62 -2.02 5.75
N HIS A 87 -5.31 -0.96 6.15
CA HIS A 87 -5.70 -0.76 7.56
C HIS A 87 -6.46 -1.93 8.16
N LYS A 88 -7.19 -2.71 7.34
CA LYS A 88 -7.93 -3.89 7.82
C LYS A 88 -7.04 -5.01 8.37
N PHE A 89 -5.75 -4.98 8.08
CA PHE A 89 -4.79 -6.00 8.53
C PHE A 89 -3.99 -5.59 9.77
N LEU A 90 -4.14 -4.36 10.29
CA LEU A 90 -3.35 -3.89 11.43
C LEU A 90 -3.50 -4.77 12.68
N ASP A 91 -4.69 -5.34 12.92
CA ASP A 91 -4.96 -6.19 14.08
C ASP A 91 -5.00 -7.69 13.72
N ALA A 92 -4.63 -8.05 12.50
CA ALA A 92 -4.81 -9.42 12.00
C ALA A 92 -3.61 -10.36 12.27
N GLN A 93 -2.62 -9.91 13.04
CA GLN A 93 -1.37 -10.65 13.30
C GLN A 93 -0.72 -11.20 12.00
N ILE A 94 -0.72 -10.39 10.97
CA ILE A 94 -0.09 -10.64 9.69
C ILE A 94 0.50 -9.34 9.16
N GLY A 95 1.62 -9.42 8.45
CA GLY A 95 2.26 -8.28 7.80
C GLY A 95 2.79 -8.67 6.44
N THR A 96 3.11 -7.70 5.62
CA THR A 96 3.84 -7.93 4.37
C THR A 96 5.32 -8.12 4.62
N PHE A 97 5.82 -7.58 5.72
CA PHE A 97 7.19 -7.72 6.19
C PHE A 97 7.20 -8.02 7.70
N VAL A 98 8.15 -8.86 8.15
CA VAL A 98 8.29 -9.19 9.58
C VAL A 98 9.71 -8.88 10.03
N PHE A 99 9.84 -7.92 10.95
CA PHE A 99 11.10 -7.58 11.59
C PHE A 99 11.11 -8.06 13.05
N GLY A 100 12.09 -8.87 13.40
CA GLY A 100 12.05 -9.54 14.71
C GLY A 100 10.79 -10.41 14.84
N ASN A 101 9.88 -9.99 15.70
CA ASN A 101 8.56 -10.61 15.91
C ASN A 101 7.41 -9.61 15.66
N GLU A 102 7.70 -8.51 14.99
CA GLU A 102 6.75 -7.44 14.71
C GLU A 102 6.29 -7.49 13.25
N TYR A 103 4.98 -7.47 13.06
CA TYR A 103 4.36 -7.41 11.74
C TYR A 103 4.33 -5.97 11.25
N ASN A 104 4.76 -5.76 10.00
CA ASN A 104 4.73 -4.48 9.33
C ASN A 104 3.94 -4.60 8.02
N LEU A 105 3.16 -3.59 7.70
CA LEU A 105 2.36 -3.48 6.47
C LEU A 105 3.02 -2.46 5.54
N LEU A 106 4.21 -2.78 5.04
CA LEU A 106 5.01 -1.87 4.23
C LEU A 106 4.50 -1.79 2.79
N ASP A 107 3.99 -2.90 2.28
CA ASP A 107 3.36 -2.98 0.97
C ASP A 107 1.88 -2.62 1.10
N GLN A 108 1.42 -1.64 0.32
CA GLN A 108 0.10 -1.06 0.53
C GLN A 108 -0.66 -0.83 -0.76
N PHE A 109 -1.99 -0.82 -0.64
CA PHE A 109 -2.93 -0.33 -1.64
C PHE A 109 -3.70 0.88 -1.08
N MET A 110 -3.66 1.98 -1.82
CA MET A 110 -4.43 3.18 -1.53
C MET A 110 -5.22 3.57 -2.77
N ILE A 111 -6.53 3.76 -2.61
CA ILE A 111 -7.44 4.01 -3.72
C ILE A 111 -8.10 5.38 -3.62
N SER A 112 -8.28 6.01 -4.77
CA SER A 112 -8.98 7.29 -4.88
C SER A 112 -10.48 7.12 -4.60
N LYS A 113 -11.14 8.25 -4.35
CA LYS A 113 -12.58 8.33 -4.14
C LYS A 113 -13.38 7.69 -5.28
N SER A 114 -12.97 7.89 -6.52
CA SER A 114 -13.65 7.35 -7.70
C SER A 114 -13.70 5.83 -7.68
N ILE A 115 -12.57 5.16 -7.42
CA ILE A 115 -12.53 3.68 -7.30
C ILE A 115 -13.38 3.20 -6.11
N LEU A 116 -13.42 3.97 -5.01
CA LEU A 116 -14.19 3.62 -3.82
C LEU A 116 -15.71 3.90 -3.99
N SER A 117 -16.11 4.71 -4.98
CA SER A 117 -17.48 5.12 -5.18
C SER A 117 -18.25 4.10 -6.02
N GLU A 118 -19.40 3.65 -5.52
CA GLU A 118 -20.33 2.82 -6.30
C GLU A 118 -21.00 3.57 -7.47
N LYS A 119 -20.92 4.91 -7.45
CA LYS A 119 -21.48 5.80 -8.48
C LYS A 119 -20.49 6.18 -9.57
N SER A 120 -19.26 5.63 -9.53
CA SER A 120 -18.26 5.90 -10.56
C SER A 120 -18.80 5.54 -11.95
N GLU A 121 -18.56 6.41 -12.93
CA GLU A 121 -18.85 6.13 -14.34
C GLU A 121 -17.95 5.01 -14.88
N LEU A 122 -16.77 4.82 -14.28
CA LEU A 122 -15.92 3.69 -14.58
C LEU A 122 -16.35 2.47 -13.75
N PRO A 123 -16.61 1.36 -14.41
CA PRO A 123 -17.27 0.21 -13.82
C PRO A 123 -16.32 -0.67 -12.98
N PHE A 124 -15.58 -0.08 -12.03
CA PHE A 124 -14.73 -0.84 -11.13
C PHE A 124 -15.31 -0.92 -9.73
N LYS A 125 -15.31 -2.10 -9.16
CA LYS A 125 -15.70 -2.36 -7.78
C LYS A 125 -14.54 -3.00 -7.04
N LEU A 126 -14.14 -2.38 -5.92
CA LEU A 126 -13.20 -3.00 -4.99
C LEU A 126 -13.82 -4.29 -4.43
N SER A 127 -13.24 -5.43 -4.74
CA SER A 127 -13.70 -6.74 -4.28
C SER A 127 -13.00 -7.15 -2.99
N THR A 128 -11.71 -7.41 -3.07
CA THR A 128 -10.91 -7.89 -1.93
C THR A 128 -9.50 -7.35 -2.00
N ALA A 129 -8.86 -7.27 -0.82
CA ALA A 129 -7.41 -7.18 -0.73
C ALA A 129 -6.92 -8.29 0.18
N GLU A 130 -5.81 -8.91 -0.17
CA GLU A 130 -5.21 -10.06 0.49
C GLU A 130 -3.71 -9.86 0.66
N ILE A 131 -3.16 -10.40 1.75
CA ILE A 131 -1.72 -10.68 1.89
C ILE A 131 -1.56 -12.16 1.57
N ILE A 132 -0.74 -12.49 0.60
CA ILE A 132 -0.56 -13.87 0.12
C ILE A 132 0.48 -14.54 1.00
N ALA A 133 0.01 -15.30 1.99
CA ALA A 133 0.84 -16.00 2.97
C ALA A 133 0.71 -17.53 2.81
N TYR A 134 0.98 -18.03 1.61
CA TYR A 134 0.96 -19.48 1.39
C TYR A 134 2.08 -20.16 2.21
N PRO A 135 1.89 -21.43 2.60
CA PRO A 135 2.87 -22.18 3.39
C PRO A 135 4.26 -22.21 2.76
N GLU A 136 4.35 -22.20 1.43
CA GLU A 136 5.60 -22.21 0.69
C GLU A 136 6.36 -20.86 0.79
N LEU A 137 5.63 -19.78 1.02
CA LEU A 137 6.19 -18.43 1.11
C LEU A 137 6.56 -18.02 2.53
N THR A 138 6.15 -18.81 3.53
CA THR A 138 6.27 -18.43 4.94
C THR A 138 6.96 -19.49 5.77
N SER A 139 7.49 -19.09 6.91
CA SER A 139 8.13 -19.99 7.88
C SER A 139 7.90 -19.53 9.32
N GLY A 140 7.85 -20.51 10.23
CA GLY A 140 7.73 -20.28 11.68
C GLY A 140 6.35 -19.78 12.10
N SER A 141 6.18 -19.57 13.41
CA SER A 141 4.91 -19.17 14.04
C SER A 141 4.46 -17.77 13.65
N TYR A 142 5.38 -16.89 13.25
CA TYR A 142 5.09 -15.53 12.81
C TYR A 142 4.86 -15.43 11.30
N GLN A 143 4.77 -16.54 10.58
CA GLN A 143 4.61 -16.57 9.12
C GLN A 143 5.61 -15.63 8.40
N LYS A 144 6.88 -15.68 8.85
CA LYS A 144 7.92 -14.84 8.24
C LYS A 144 8.14 -15.22 6.79
N PRO A 145 8.28 -14.25 5.89
CA PRO A 145 8.62 -14.52 4.50
C PRO A 145 9.89 -15.36 4.37
N VAL A 146 9.86 -16.36 3.50
CA VAL A 146 11.03 -17.19 3.19
C VAL A 146 11.90 -16.44 2.18
N LYS A 147 12.81 -15.63 2.70
CA LYS A 147 13.66 -14.77 1.87
C LYS A 147 14.79 -15.53 1.19
N PHE A 148 15.14 -15.09 -0.01
CA PHE A 148 16.28 -15.58 -0.76
C PHE A 148 17.63 -15.27 -0.06
N GLY A 149 17.71 -14.10 0.55
CA GLY A 149 18.92 -13.63 1.22
C GLY A 149 19.95 -13.04 0.25
N ARG A 150 21.12 -12.71 0.78
CA ARG A 150 22.23 -12.18 -0.02
C ARG A 150 23.12 -13.33 -0.48
N PRO A 151 23.56 -13.41 -1.75
CA PRO A 151 24.60 -14.33 -2.18
C PRO A 151 25.83 -14.21 -1.27
N ASN A 152 26.47 -15.33 -0.96
CA ASN A 152 27.64 -15.42 -0.08
C ASN A 152 27.40 -15.08 1.40
N SER A 153 26.14 -14.98 1.85
CA SER A 153 25.84 -14.87 3.28
C SER A 153 25.49 -16.25 3.87
N SER A 154 25.65 -16.40 5.19
CA SER A 154 25.22 -17.60 5.92
C SER A 154 23.71 -17.80 5.90
N THR A 155 22.95 -16.76 5.51
CA THR A 155 21.49 -16.77 5.41
C THR A 155 20.99 -16.96 3.97
N PHE A 156 21.92 -17.27 3.03
CA PHE A 156 21.53 -17.49 1.64
C PHE A 156 20.69 -18.76 1.51
N ASN A 157 19.51 -18.62 0.91
CA ASN A 157 18.54 -19.71 0.73
C ASN A 157 18.06 -19.75 -0.72
N THR A 158 18.52 -20.73 -1.48
CA THR A 158 18.16 -20.92 -2.88
C THR A 158 16.68 -21.24 -3.11
N LYS A 159 15.96 -21.63 -2.05
CA LYS A 159 14.51 -21.91 -2.06
C LYS A 159 13.70 -20.73 -1.54
N GLY A 160 14.35 -19.63 -1.17
CA GLY A 160 13.66 -18.42 -0.73
C GLY A 160 13.19 -17.60 -1.92
N TYR A 161 12.23 -16.73 -1.68
CA TYR A 161 11.59 -15.89 -2.69
C TYR A 161 11.85 -14.41 -2.44
N SER A 162 11.28 -13.87 -1.36
CA SER A 162 11.34 -12.46 -1.00
C SER A 162 11.32 -12.31 0.51
N ASP A 163 11.78 -11.20 1.03
CA ASP A 163 11.60 -10.82 2.42
C ASP A 163 10.25 -10.09 2.67
N HIS A 164 9.48 -9.88 1.61
CA HIS A 164 8.11 -9.40 1.68
C HIS A 164 7.12 -10.45 1.16
N LEU A 165 5.92 -10.47 1.73
CA LEU A 165 4.79 -11.23 1.21
C LEU A 165 4.08 -10.44 0.11
N PRO A 166 3.67 -11.09 -0.98
CA PRO A 166 2.89 -10.43 -2.02
C PRO A 166 1.55 -9.94 -1.49
N ILE A 167 1.11 -8.81 -2.01
CA ILE A 167 -0.25 -8.30 -1.79
C ILE A 167 -1.04 -8.40 -3.09
N LYS A 168 -2.34 -8.62 -2.95
CA LYS A 168 -3.28 -8.73 -4.07
C LYS A 168 -4.50 -7.87 -3.79
N ILE A 169 -4.97 -7.17 -4.82
CA ILE A 169 -6.26 -6.50 -4.84
C ILE A 169 -7.01 -6.90 -6.11
N VAL A 170 -8.32 -7.11 -6.00
CA VAL A 170 -9.19 -7.39 -7.13
C VAL A 170 -10.13 -6.21 -7.32
N LEU A 171 -10.09 -5.60 -8.49
CA LEU A 171 -11.02 -4.59 -8.95
C LEU A 171 -11.92 -5.24 -10.00
N ASN A 172 -13.22 -5.30 -9.74
CA ASN A 172 -14.17 -5.91 -10.67
C ASN A 172 -14.85 -4.82 -11.49
N GLU A 173 -15.00 -5.07 -12.78
CA GLU A 173 -15.89 -4.29 -13.62
C GLU A 173 -17.33 -4.36 -13.07
N LYS A 174 -18.03 -3.26 -13.09
CA LYS A 174 -19.50 -3.30 -12.87
C LYS A 174 -20.13 -4.00 -14.05
N ASP A 175 -21.03 -4.93 -13.77
CA ASP A 175 -21.88 -5.50 -14.79
C ASP A 175 -22.67 -4.36 -15.46
N THR A 176 -22.33 -4.09 -16.73
CA THR A 176 -23.06 -3.14 -17.59
C THR A 176 -24.23 -3.81 -18.31
N SER A 177 -24.57 -5.03 -17.94
CA SER A 177 -25.76 -5.74 -18.45
C SER A 177 -27.02 -5.11 -17.84
N VAL A 178 -27.59 -4.16 -18.57
CA VAL A 178 -28.98 -3.70 -18.45
C VAL A 178 -29.76 -4.27 -19.62
#